data_2810e84f9501f1c8b85d22fa61250ceb
#
_entry.id   2810e84f9501f1c8b85d22fa61250ceb
#
_cell.length_a   1.000
_cell.length_b   1.000
_cell.length_c   1.000
_cell.angle_alpha   90.00
_cell.angle_beta   90.00
_cell.angle_gamma   90.00
#
_symmetry.space_group_name_H-M   'P 1'
#
loop_
_entity.id
_entity.type
_entity.pdbx_description
1 polymer ?
#
loop_
_entity_poly.entity_id
_entity_poly.type
_entity_poly.pdbx_seq_one_letter_code
_entity_poly.pdbx_strand_id
1 'polypeptide(L)'
;ETDSNKDSEEAASGDTRLVSVDDVSKYITIGQYKGLTLDNSVEAVTDDMVDGRVQEELQNKAEEVTEGTVQNGDIVTINYVGTKDGVAFDGGTANNYELTIGSGTFIDGFEDGIIGMKKGQTKDLDLTFPEEYSSEELAGQEVVFKVTLQSFKRAPELTDDWAAKNTDCKTAEDYKKEIRKT
;
A
#
# COMPACT_ATOMS: atom_id res chain seq x y z
N GLU A 1 9.79 -75.60 -16.54
CA GLU A 1 10.13 -74.75 -17.71
C GLU A 1 9.77 -73.32 -17.36
N THR A 2 10.85 -72.68 -17.09
CA THR A 2 11.28 -71.45 -17.76
C THR A 2 10.33 -70.27 -17.54
N ASP A 3 10.73 -69.21 -17.19
CA ASP A 3 11.98 -68.47 -17.17
C ASP A 3 11.70 -67.06 -16.85
N SER A 4 12.61 -66.52 -16.17
CA SER A 4 13.20 -65.21 -16.42
C SER A 4 12.38 -63.98 -16.27
N ASN A 5 12.82 -63.27 -15.46
CA ASN A 5 13.87 -62.25 -15.50
C ASN A 5 13.27 -60.95 -15.06
N LYS A 6 13.89 -60.46 -14.07
CA LYS A 6 14.98 -59.52 -14.09
C LYS A 6 14.54 -58.10 -13.96
N ASP A 7 15.09 -57.64 -12.98
CA ASP A 7 15.95 -56.47 -12.80
C ASP A 7 15.22 -55.21 -12.41
N SER A 8 15.52 -54.93 -11.21
CA SER A 8 16.43 -53.89 -10.74
C SER A 8 15.86 -52.49 -10.92
N GLU A 9 15.64 -51.84 -9.84
CA GLU A 9 16.64 -50.90 -9.38
C GLU A 9 16.41 -50.55 -7.92
N GLU A 10 17.38 -50.93 -7.20
CA GLU A 10 17.72 -50.53 -5.87
C GLU A 10 17.93 -49.00 -5.86
N ALA A 11 16.94 -48.26 -5.38
CA ALA A 11 17.18 -46.93 -4.90
C ALA A 11 17.53 -47.07 -3.43
N ALA A 12 18.82 -46.95 -3.15
CA ALA A 12 19.38 -46.88 -1.81
C ALA A 12 18.74 -45.72 -1.05
N SER A 13 17.64 -46.00 -0.37
CA SER A 13 17.19 -45.23 0.76
C SER A 13 18.11 -45.61 1.92
N GLY A 14 19.15 -44.85 2.11
CA GLY A 14 19.98 -44.92 3.28
C GLY A 14 19.12 -44.70 4.51
N ASP A 15 18.66 -45.77 5.12
CA ASP A 15 18.09 -45.75 6.47
C ASP A 15 19.20 -45.32 7.44
N THR A 16 19.28 -44.03 7.71
CA THR A 16 20.19 -43.46 8.71
C THR A 16 19.62 -43.58 10.13
N ARG A 17 18.94 -44.66 10.44
CA ARG A 17 18.57 -44.99 11.82
C ARG A 17 19.81 -45.37 12.59
N LEU A 18 20.36 -44.41 13.30
CA LEU A 18 21.50 -44.64 14.18
C LEU A 18 21.13 -45.42 15.44
N VAL A 19 19.85 -45.48 15.80
CA VAL A 19 19.37 -46.22 16.98
C VAL A 19 17.97 -46.78 16.72
N SER A 20 17.76 -48.07 16.98
CA SER A 20 16.44 -48.67 17.05
C SER A 20 15.88 -48.50 18.45
N VAL A 21 14.75 -47.84 18.58
CA VAL A 21 14.06 -47.66 19.85
C VAL A 21 12.76 -48.46 19.81
N ASP A 22 12.67 -49.51 20.68
CA ASP A 22 11.52 -50.41 20.74
C ASP A 22 10.24 -49.72 21.21
N ASP A 23 10.37 -48.67 22.00
CA ASP A 23 9.25 -47.89 22.51
C ASP A 23 9.63 -46.43 22.66
N VAL A 24 9.24 -45.62 21.69
CA VAL A 24 9.49 -44.17 21.68
C VAL A 24 8.70 -43.41 22.75
N SER A 25 7.63 -43.99 23.28
CA SER A 25 6.81 -43.35 24.31
C SER A 25 7.57 -43.12 25.61
N LYS A 26 8.65 -43.86 25.85
CA LYS A 26 9.54 -43.68 27.01
C LYS A 26 10.40 -42.42 26.94
N TYR A 27 10.60 -41.89 25.74
CA TYR A 27 11.53 -40.79 25.49
C TYR A 27 10.83 -39.51 24.97
N ILE A 28 9.60 -39.67 24.49
CA ILE A 28 8.83 -38.55 23.92
C ILE A 28 7.46 -38.51 24.58
N THR A 29 7.19 -37.43 25.32
CA THR A 29 5.83 -37.10 25.77
C THR A 29 5.19 -36.25 24.70
N ILE A 30 4.28 -36.84 23.95
CA ILE A 30 3.46 -36.04 23.00
C ILE A 30 2.44 -35.30 23.79
N GLY A 31 2.52 -33.97 23.81
CA GLY A 31 1.51 -33.11 24.39
C GLY A 31 0.17 -33.28 23.69
N GLN A 32 -0.89 -32.80 24.31
CA GLN A 32 -2.24 -32.86 23.77
C GLN A 32 -2.31 -32.05 22.47
N TYR A 33 -2.39 -32.74 21.33
CA TYR A 33 -2.52 -32.11 20.00
C TYR A 33 -3.94 -32.26 19.43
N LYS A 34 -4.80 -33.08 20.05
CA LYS A 34 -6.22 -33.21 19.67
C LYS A 34 -7.05 -32.24 20.51
N GLY A 35 -7.83 -31.44 19.85
CA GLY A 35 -8.70 -30.44 20.49
C GLY A 35 -8.05 -29.06 20.64
N LEU A 36 -6.93 -28.80 19.98
CA LEU A 36 -6.48 -27.44 19.75
C LEU A 36 -7.50 -26.76 18.82
N THR A 37 -8.35 -25.95 19.38
CA THR A 37 -9.13 -24.98 18.60
C THR A 37 -8.15 -23.91 18.16
N LEU A 38 -7.87 -23.87 16.86
CA LEU A 38 -7.28 -22.68 16.28
C LEU A 38 -8.37 -21.62 16.36
N ASP A 39 -8.17 -20.63 17.21
CA ASP A 39 -8.98 -19.42 17.21
C ASP A 39 -8.57 -18.65 15.96
N ASN A 40 -9.15 -19.05 14.82
CA ASN A 40 -8.98 -18.37 13.55
C ASN A 40 -9.98 -17.21 13.53
N SER A 41 -9.75 -16.23 14.40
CA SER A 41 -10.45 -14.96 14.32
C SER A 41 -9.94 -14.23 13.07
N VAL A 42 -10.44 -14.64 11.91
CA VAL A 42 -10.33 -13.81 10.71
C VAL A 42 -11.15 -12.56 11.02
N GLU A 43 -10.48 -11.43 11.20
CA GLU A 43 -11.19 -10.15 11.34
C GLU A 43 -12.15 -10.00 10.17
N ALA A 44 -13.40 -9.69 10.48
CA ALA A 44 -14.40 -9.49 9.45
C ALA A 44 -13.98 -8.30 8.58
N VAL A 45 -13.99 -8.48 7.27
CA VAL A 45 -13.71 -7.39 6.32
C VAL A 45 -14.73 -6.27 6.55
N THR A 46 -14.24 -5.11 6.98
CA THR A 46 -15.07 -3.93 7.24
C THR A 46 -15.39 -3.19 5.94
N ASP A 47 -16.40 -2.32 5.96
CA ASP A 47 -16.73 -1.48 4.81
C ASP A 47 -15.58 -0.53 4.48
N ASP A 48 -14.89 0.01 5.50
CA ASP A 48 -13.73 0.88 5.32
C ASP A 48 -12.57 0.19 4.59
N MET A 49 -12.34 -1.10 4.88
CA MET A 49 -11.32 -1.89 4.18
C MET A 49 -11.70 -2.10 2.70
N VAL A 50 -12.96 -2.34 2.42
CA VAL A 50 -13.47 -2.47 1.04
C VAL A 50 -13.35 -1.14 0.31
N ASP A 51 -13.77 -0.05 0.92
CA ASP A 51 -13.69 1.29 0.33
C ASP A 51 -12.24 1.72 0.08
N GLY A 52 -11.33 1.42 1.01
CA GLY A 52 -9.89 1.63 0.83
C GLY A 52 -9.34 0.86 -0.38
N ARG A 53 -9.69 -0.41 -0.52
CA ARG A 53 -9.27 -1.23 -1.68
C ARG A 53 -9.86 -0.73 -2.99
N VAL A 54 -11.12 -0.33 -2.98
CA VAL A 54 -11.77 0.30 -4.14
C VAL A 54 -11.05 1.57 -4.55
N GLN A 55 -10.71 2.45 -3.60
CA GLN A 55 -9.97 3.69 -3.86
C GLN A 55 -8.60 3.41 -4.47
N GLU A 56 -7.87 2.42 -3.97
CA GLU A 56 -6.59 2.00 -4.54
C GLU A 56 -6.73 1.55 -5.99
N GLU A 57 -7.73 0.72 -6.30
CA GLU A 57 -8.01 0.28 -7.68
C GLU A 57 -8.41 1.44 -8.62
N LEU A 58 -9.18 2.40 -8.12
CA LEU A 58 -9.53 3.60 -8.87
C LEU A 58 -8.32 4.50 -9.11
N GLN A 59 -7.42 4.65 -8.11
CA GLN A 59 -6.19 5.42 -8.25
C GLN A 59 -5.25 4.79 -9.30
N ASN A 60 -5.19 3.46 -9.39
CA ASN A 60 -4.44 2.75 -10.44
C ASN A 60 -4.98 3.03 -11.85
N LYS A 61 -6.22 3.52 -11.95
CA LYS A 61 -6.87 3.91 -13.21
C LYS A 61 -6.97 5.42 -13.39
N ALA A 62 -6.22 6.18 -12.58
CA ALA A 62 -6.22 7.63 -12.67
C ALA A 62 -5.67 8.12 -14.00
N GLU A 63 -6.37 9.07 -14.61
CA GLU A 63 -6.03 9.68 -15.89
C GLU A 63 -5.47 11.09 -15.69
N GLU A 64 -4.55 11.51 -16.57
CA GLU A 64 -4.00 12.86 -16.52
C GLU A 64 -5.06 13.91 -16.80
N VAL A 65 -5.19 14.89 -15.91
CA VAL A 65 -6.08 16.03 -16.06
C VAL A 65 -5.31 17.16 -16.71
N THR A 66 -5.77 17.56 -17.90
CA THR A 66 -5.13 18.62 -18.67
C THR A 66 -5.67 20.02 -18.35
N GLU A 67 -6.93 20.10 -17.90
CA GLU A 67 -7.62 21.35 -17.58
C GLU A 67 -8.31 21.24 -16.20
N GLY A 68 -8.24 22.31 -15.42
CA GLY A 68 -8.86 22.36 -14.10
C GLY A 68 -7.85 22.62 -12.99
N THR A 69 -8.28 22.34 -11.79
CA THR A 69 -7.50 22.54 -10.56
C THR A 69 -7.43 21.25 -9.75
N VAL A 70 -6.37 21.10 -8.98
CA VAL A 70 -6.16 19.98 -8.05
C VAL A 70 -7.27 19.92 -7.01
N GLN A 71 -7.74 18.73 -6.74
CA GLN A 71 -8.74 18.40 -5.73
C GLN A 71 -8.21 17.34 -4.77
N ASN A 72 -8.93 17.16 -3.67
CA ASN A 72 -8.63 16.07 -2.75
C ASN A 72 -8.79 14.70 -3.46
N GLY A 73 -7.87 13.79 -3.23
CA GLY A 73 -7.79 12.48 -3.90
C GLY A 73 -7.04 12.45 -5.22
N ASP A 74 -6.67 13.61 -5.78
CA ASP A 74 -5.83 13.66 -6.99
C ASP A 74 -4.39 13.21 -6.68
N ILE A 75 -3.76 12.57 -7.65
CA ILE A 75 -2.33 12.22 -7.60
C ILE A 75 -1.59 13.32 -8.34
N VAL A 76 -0.81 14.12 -7.61
CA VAL A 76 -0.04 15.23 -8.16
C VAL A 76 1.41 14.86 -8.37
N THR A 77 2.02 15.37 -9.44
CA THR A 77 3.47 15.33 -9.64
C THR A 77 4.00 16.74 -9.41
N ILE A 78 4.84 16.91 -8.39
CA ILE A 78 5.32 18.22 -7.95
C ILE A 78 6.84 18.28 -7.89
N ASN A 79 7.37 19.48 -8.05
CA ASN A 79 8.70 19.84 -7.59
C ASN A 79 8.54 20.74 -6.38
N TYR A 80 9.33 20.52 -5.34
CA TYR A 80 9.30 21.40 -4.18
C TYR A 80 10.71 21.69 -3.64
N VAL A 81 10.84 22.85 -3.04
CA VAL A 81 12.02 23.29 -2.33
C VAL A 81 11.59 23.91 -1.01
N GLY A 82 11.93 23.27 0.10
CA GLY A 82 11.71 23.77 1.44
C GLY A 82 12.88 24.64 1.89
N THR A 83 12.59 25.79 2.44
CA THR A 83 13.58 26.73 2.99
C THR A 83 13.18 27.15 4.40
N LYS A 84 14.20 27.27 5.27
CA LYS A 84 14.09 27.88 6.59
C LYS A 84 14.98 29.13 6.60
N ASP A 85 14.43 30.27 6.95
CA ASP A 85 15.16 31.56 6.92
C ASP A 85 15.81 31.86 5.56
N GLY A 86 15.18 31.38 4.46
CA GLY A 86 15.69 31.54 3.10
C GLY A 86 16.78 30.55 2.68
N VAL A 87 17.15 29.60 3.54
CA VAL A 87 18.16 28.56 3.27
C VAL A 87 17.46 27.21 3.10
N ALA A 88 17.77 26.52 2.00
CA ALA A 88 17.23 25.17 1.77
C ALA A 88 17.81 24.20 2.82
N PHE A 89 16.94 23.32 3.34
CA PHE A 89 17.33 22.32 4.32
C PHE A 89 17.34 20.90 3.71
N ASP A 90 18.12 20.00 4.31
CA ASP A 90 18.23 18.62 3.88
C ASP A 90 16.88 17.90 3.95
N GLY A 91 16.54 17.15 2.89
CA GLY A 91 15.26 16.47 2.75
C GLY A 91 14.08 17.37 2.32
N GLY A 92 14.29 18.70 2.29
CA GLY A 92 13.27 19.68 1.88
C GLY A 92 13.10 19.84 0.38
N THR A 93 13.88 19.13 -0.47
CA THR A 93 13.85 19.33 -1.92
C THR A 93 13.62 18.02 -2.66
N ALA A 94 12.66 18.02 -3.56
CA ALA A 94 12.46 16.91 -4.51
C ALA A 94 11.94 17.41 -5.85
N ASN A 95 12.21 16.61 -6.88
CA ASN A 95 11.71 16.83 -8.23
C ASN A 95 10.89 15.63 -8.68
N ASN A 96 9.81 15.90 -9.41
CA ASN A 96 8.88 14.88 -9.92
C ASN A 96 8.38 13.92 -8.82
N TYR A 97 8.12 14.48 -7.65
CA TYR A 97 7.56 13.69 -6.54
C TYR A 97 6.08 13.46 -6.77
N GLU A 98 5.64 12.20 -6.74
CA GLU A 98 4.22 11.85 -6.78
C GLU A 98 3.64 11.86 -5.37
N LEU A 99 2.54 12.58 -5.19
CA LEU A 99 1.83 12.71 -3.93
C LEU A 99 0.33 12.59 -4.16
N THR A 100 -0.35 11.77 -3.36
CA THR A 100 -1.81 11.73 -3.32
C THR A 100 -2.31 12.78 -2.35
N ILE A 101 -3.11 13.71 -2.81
CA ILE A 101 -3.69 14.77 -1.98
C ILE A 101 -4.72 14.18 -1.01
N GLY A 102 -4.55 14.44 0.26
CA GLY A 102 -5.35 13.87 1.35
C GLY A 102 -4.77 12.61 1.97
N SER A 103 -3.56 12.20 1.56
CA SER A 103 -2.87 11.02 2.13
C SER A 103 -2.31 11.26 3.54
N GLY A 104 -2.10 12.52 3.93
CA GLY A 104 -1.47 12.88 5.20
C GLY A 104 0.02 12.49 5.28
N THR A 105 0.67 12.34 4.14
CA THR A 105 2.09 11.95 4.05
C THR A 105 3.03 13.11 4.38
N PHE A 106 2.57 14.33 4.13
CA PHE A 106 3.30 15.57 4.40
C PHE A 106 2.81 16.25 5.68
N ILE A 107 3.53 17.28 6.10
CA ILE A 107 3.14 18.11 7.25
C ILE A 107 1.84 18.85 6.96
N ASP A 108 1.12 19.15 8.04
CA ASP A 108 -0.19 19.83 7.97
C ASP A 108 -0.13 21.11 7.12
N GLY A 109 -1.13 21.26 6.25
CA GLY A 109 -1.25 22.43 5.37
C GLY A 109 -0.49 22.29 4.04
N PHE A 110 0.44 21.33 3.88
CA PHE A 110 1.16 21.16 2.62
C PHE A 110 0.24 20.69 1.49
N GLU A 111 -0.50 19.62 1.74
CA GLU A 111 -1.42 19.03 0.76
C GLU A 111 -2.59 19.98 0.48
N ASP A 112 -3.14 20.60 1.53
CA ASP A 112 -4.20 21.62 1.42
C ASP A 112 -3.75 22.85 0.60
N GLY A 113 -2.48 23.22 0.75
CA GLY A 113 -1.90 24.33 -0.01
C GLY A 113 -1.82 24.08 -1.52
N ILE A 114 -1.77 22.82 -1.95
CA ILE A 114 -1.73 22.40 -3.36
C ILE A 114 -3.14 22.35 -3.96
N ILE A 115 -4.19 22.12 -3.15
CA ILE A 115 -5.57 22.15 -3.62
C ILE A 115 -5.87 23.49 -4.30
N GLY A 116 -6.51 23.43 -5.46
CA GLY A 116 -6.82 24.61 -6.26
C GLY A 116 -5.72 25.08 -7.21
N MET A 117 -4.50 24.50 -7.14
CA MET A 117 -3.43 24.80 -8.10
C MET A 117 -3.74 24.25 -9.48
N LYS A 118 -3.21 24.92 -10.50
CA LYS A 118 -3.27 24.51 -11.90
C LYS A 118 -1.94 23.94 -12.35
N LYS A 119 -1.97 23.04 -13.35
CA LYS A 119 -0.76 22.53 -14.02
C LYS A 119 0.18 23.69 -14.41
N GLY A 120 1.46 23.56 -14.05
CA GLY A 120 2.52 24.54 -14.29
C GLY A 120 2.55 25.70 -13.29
N GLN A 121 1.64 25.76 -12.35
CA GLN A 121 1.61 26.83 -11.34
C GLN A 121 2.67 26.56 -10.26
N THR A 122 3.31 27.65 -9.81
CA THR A 122 4.19 27.66 -8.63
C THR A 122 3.52 28.46 -7.52
N LYS A 123 3.61 27.95 -6.30
CA LYS A 123 3.06 28.59 -5.09
C LYS A 123 4.04 28.42 -3.94
N ASP A 124 4.18 29.45 -3.13
CA ASP A 124 4.91 29.38 -1.87
C ASP A 124 3.91 29.05 -0.75
N LEU A 125 4.25 28.06 0.07
CA LEU A 125 3.43 27.59 1.19
C LEU A 125 4.21 27.86 2.48
N ASP A 126 3.66 28.72 3.33
CA ASP A 126 4.18 28.98 4.66
C ASP A 126 3.63 27.90 5.60
N LEU A 127 4.48 27.06 6.14
CA LEU A 127 4.12 25.91 6.95
C LEU A 127 4.95 25.85 8.22
N THR A 128 4.44 25.18 9.25
CA THR A 128 5.15 24.93 10.49
C THR A 128 5.29 23.44 10.71
N PHE A 129 6.50 22.96 10.98
CA PHE A 129 6.71 21.58 11.38
C PHE A 129 6.08 21.30 12.75
N PRO A 130 5.49 20.11 12.97
CA PRO A 130 4.99 19.73 14.29
C PRO A 130 6.14 19.72 15.33
N GLU A 131 5.79 19.97 16.59
CA GLU A 131 6.78 20.00 17.68
C GLU A 131 7.43 18.62 17.92
N GLU A 132 6.73 17.54 17.58
CA GLU A 132 7.20 16.15 17.69
C GLU A 132 7.84 15.63 16.40
N TYR A 133 8.37 16.52 15.55
CA TYR A 133 9.01 16.09 14.32
C TYR A 133 10.35 15.41 14.59
N SER A 134 10.67 14.38 13.80
CA SER A 134 11.87 13.54 13.99
C SER A 134 13.21 14.29 13.91
N SER A 135 13.24 15.43 13.21
CA SER A 135 14.40 16.33 13.17
C SER A 135 14.24 17.45 14.19
N GLU A 136 15.06 17.45 15.24
CA GLU A 136 15.06 18.49 16.28
C GLU A 136 15.32 19.90 15.72
N GLU A 137 16.05 20.00 14.60
CA GLU A 137 16.36 21.29 13.95
C GLU A 137 15.15 21.90 13.23
N LEU A 138 14.18 21.06 12.86
CA LEU A 138 12.96 21.46 12.13
C LEU A 138 11.72 21.45 13.02
N ALA A 139 11.73 20.73 14.15
CA ALA A 139 10.58 20.62 15.06
C ALA A 139 10.11 22.02 15.51
N GLY A 140 8.81 22.30 15.32
CA GLY A 140 8.20 23.59 15.66
C GLY A 140 8.67 24.78 14.81
N GLN A 141 9.46 24.56 13.75
CA GLN A 141 10.00 25.66 12.94
C GLN A 141 9.09 26.04 11.80
N GLU A 142 9.02 27.35 11.52
CA GLU A 142 8.37 27.89 10.34
C GLU A 142 9.29 27.71 9.12
N VAL A 143 8.71 27.23 8.02
CA VAL A 143 9.40 26.98 6.76
C VAL A 143 8.56 27.42 5.59
N VAL A 144 9.20 27.71 4.48
CA VAL A 144 8.51 28.04 3.23
C VAL A 144 8.82 26.95 2.21
N PHE A 145 7.77 26.30 1.71
CA PHE A 145 7.88 25.36 0.60
C PHE A 145 7.44 26.02 -0.70
N LYS A 146 8.40 26.20 -1.60
CA LYS A 146 8.08 26.59 -2.97
C LYS A 146 7.70 25.34 -3.76
N VAL A 147 6.43 25.19 -4.09
CA VAL A 147 5.87 24.02 -4.78
C VAL A 147 5.50 24.40 -6.21
N THR A 148 5.97 23.62 -7.18
CA THR A 148 5.60 23.75 -8.60
C THR A 148 4.84 22.49 -9.03
N LEU A 149 3.60 22.65 -9.44
CA LEU A 149 2.76 21.54 -9.94
C LEU A 149 3.13 21.24 -11.40
N GLN A 150 3.66 20.03 -11.65
CA GLN A 150 4.02 19.59 -13.01
C GLN A 150 2.81 19.02 -13.75
N SER A 151 2.10 18.09 -13.11
CA SER A 151 0.90 17.46 -13.64
C SER A 151 0.09 16.88 -12.49
N PHE A 152 -1.13 16.50 -12.78
CA PHE A 152 -1.93 15.71 -11.84
C PHE A 152 -2.84 14.75 -12.57
N LYS A 153 -3.12 13.65 -11.92
CA LYS A 153 -4.02 12.60 -12.36
C LYS A 153 -5.22 12.54 -11.41
N ARG A 154 -6.38 12.25 -11.95
CA ARG A 154 -7.61 12.08 -11.16
C ARG A 154 -8.12 10.66 -11.33
N ALA A 155 -8.38 10.01 -10.22
CA ALA A 155 -9.08 8.74 -10.21
C ALA A 155 -10.52 8.92 -10.71
N PRO A 156 -11.04 7.99 -11.53
CA PRO A 156 -12.44 8.02 -11.90
C PRO A 156 -13.32 7.79 -10.65
N GLU A 157 -14.53 8.31 -10.69
CA GLU A 157 -15.52 7.99 -9.66
C GLU A 157 -16.07 6.58 -9.86
N LEU A 158 -16.27 5.84 -8.75
CA LEU A 158 -16.94 4.55 -8.81
C LEU A 158 -18.43 4.76 -9.08
N THR A 159 -18.81 4.62 -10.33
CA THR A 159 -20.20 4.63 -10.80
C THR A 159 -20.57 3.27 -11.38
N ASP A 160 -21.86 3.01 -11.55
CA ASP A 160 -22.33 1.78 -12.20
C ASP A 160 -21.80 1.66 -13.63
N ASP A 161 -21.76 2.79 -14.35
CA ASP A 161 -21.19 2.85 -15.70
C ASP A 161 -19.70 2.52 -15.72
N TRP A 162 -18.95 3.01 -14.73
CA TRP A 162 -17.54 2.70 -14.61
C TRP A 162 -17.32 1.22 -14.29
N ALA A 163 -18.08 0.67 -13.32
CA ALA A 163 -18.01 -0.74 -12.95
C ALA A 163 -18.32 -1.64 -14.16
N ALA A 164 -19.38 -1.35 -14.91
CA ALA A 164 -19.77 -2.13 -16.09
C ALA A 164 -18.75 -2.07 -17.24
N LYS A 165 -17.96 -0.98 -17.35
CA LYS A 165 -16.96 -0.83 -18.41
C LYS A 165 -15.60 -1.42 -18.04
N ASN A 166 -15.24 -1.41 -16.76
CA ASN A 166 -13.89 -1.71 -16.30
C ASN A 166 -13.77 -3.00 -15.50
N THR A 167 -14.89 -3.61 -15.15
CA THR A 167 -14.96 -4.85 -14.37
C THR A 167 -16.04 -5.78 -14.93
N ASP A 168 -16.16 -6.99 -14.40
CA ASP A 168 -17.22 -7.92 -14.74
C ASP A 168 -18.54 -7.64 -13.98
N CYS A 169 -18.57 -6.60 -13.16
CA CYS A 169 -19.72 -6.18 -12.37
C CYS A 169 -20.61 -5.21 -13.13
N LYS A 170 -21.91 -5.26 -12.87
CA LYS A 170 -22.87 -4.35 -13.51
C LYS A 170 -23.09 -3.07 -12.72
N THR A 171 -22.84 -3.10 -11.42
CA THR A 171 -23.02 -1.97 -10.51
C THR A 171 -21.81 -1.76 -9.62
N ALA A 172 -21.67 -0.54 -9.13
CA ALA A 172 -20.67 -0.18 -8.14
C ALA A 172 -20.79 -1.03 -6.86
N GLU A 173 -22.04 -1.34 -6.46
CA GLU A 173 -22.31 -2.15 -5.27
C GLU A 173 -21.89 -3.63 -5.47
N ASP A 174 -22.11 -4.19 -6.64
CA ASP A 174 -21.67 -5.55 -6.96
C ASP A 174 -20.14 -5.63 -6.98
N TYR A 175 -19.48 -4.59 -7.49
CA TYR A 175 -18.02 -4.50 -7.47
C TYR A 175 -17.47 -4.45 -6.03
N LYS A 176 -18.07 -3.66 -5.15
CA LYS A 176 -17.70 -3.64 -3.71
C LYS A 176 -17.90 -5.01 -3.04
N LYS A 177 -18.96 -5.73 -3.40
CA LYS A 177 -19.20 -7.11 -2.90
C LYS A 177 -18.15 -8.09 -3.38
N GLU A 178 -17.64 -7.92 -4.60
CA GLU A 178 -16.58 -8.76 -5.15
C GLU A 178 -15.24 -8.50 -4.44
N ILE A 179 -14.89 -7.24 -4.27
CA ILE A 179 -13.69 -6.83 -3.49
C ILE A 179 -13.74 -7.40 -2.07
N ARG A 180 -14.92 -7.47 -1.44
CA ARG A 180 -15.07 -8.03 -0.08
C ARG A 180 -14.75 -9.53 0.00
N LYS A 181 -14.79 -10.25 -1.10
CA LYS A 181 -14.54 -11.70 -1.17
C LYS A 181 -13.08 -12.07 -1.41
N THR A 182 -12.28 -11.10 -1.86
CA THR A 182 -10.85 -11.23 -2.18
C THR A 182 -9.98 -10.93 -0.97
#